data_e7cd49521dd5fdd5628920c8b85711fc
#
_entry.id   e7cd49521dd5fdd5628920c8b85711fc
#
_cell.length_a   1.000
_cell.length_b   1.000
_cell.length_c   1.000
_cell.angle_alpha   90.00
_cell.angle_beta   90.00
_cell.angle_gamma   90.00
#
_symmetry.space_group_name_H-M   'P 1'
#
loop_
_entity.id
_entity.type
_entity.pdbx_description
1 polymer ?
#
loop_
_entity_poly.entity_id
_entity_poly.type
_entity_poly.pdbx_seq_one_letter_code
_entity_poly.pdbx_strand_id
1 'polypeptide(L)'
;SYEGESIYNYLQVSEDDRRVILSTNVLFGVQSLYMKDGGLTGMYYDYAMAAPLMVPEKETKDMNMLILGMGTGTYATQCKKYFGDMQMEGVEIDKKITDLSRKYFSLPDDVKVTTYDGRAYLQAEDQKYDVIMVDAYQDITIPFQMSSEEFFSMVKEHLTDDGVMVVNMNMRGSGEGNINQYLSDTIASVFDHIVTVDVDGSTNRELYASSNADMVKTLENNANETGHSDLRDMMLHVADTSSVYEAGDYIMTDDKAPVELLGMQVIDQLIQGKVAYYKDIFEKDGINGLLESL
;
A
#
# COMPACT_ATOMS: atom_id res chain seq x y z
N SER A 1 -4.46 24.63 -2.18
CA SER A 1 -4.71 23.89 -0.92
C SER A 1 -6.21 23.72 -0.70
N TYR A 2 -6.60 22.68 0.02
CA TYR A 2 -7.98 22.33 0.38
C TYR A 2 -8.00 21.87 1.84
N GLU A 3 -9.11 22.18 2.52
CA GLU A 3 -9.41 21.70 3.87
C GLU A 3 -10.91 21.41 3.96
N GLY A 4 -11.28 20.27 4.55
CA GLY A 4 -12.67 19.87 4.68
C GLY A 4 -12.85 18.51 5.33
N GLU A 5 -14.08 18.05 5.39
CA GLU A 5 -14.46 16.79 6.03
C GLU A 5 -15.30 15.93 5.09
N SER A 6 -15.20 14.63 5.28
CA SER A 6 -16.12 13.62 4.79
C SER A 6 -16.80 12.93 5.97
N ILE A 7 -17.61 11.91 5.71
CA ILE A 7 -18.15 11.06 6.78
C ILE A 7 -17.11 10.12 7.39
N TYR A 8 -15.93 9.99 6.75
CA TYR A 8 -14.85 9.10 7.18
C TYR A 8 -13.67 9.87 7.74
N ASN A 9 -13.32 11.02 7.14
CA ASN A 9 -12.04 11.67 7.39
C ASN A 9 -12.16 13.20 7.46
N TYR A 10 -11.29 13.82 8.26
CA TYR A 10 -10.85 15.18 8.05
C TYR A 10 -9.77 15.17 6.97
N LEU A 11 -9.86 16.05 5.99
CA LEU A 11 -9.05 16.03 4.78
C LEU A 11 -8.35 17.36 4.56
N GLN A 12 -7.04 17.33 4.39
CA GLN A 12 -6.24 18.48 4.02
C GLN A 12 -5.38 18.18 2.81
N VAL A 13 -5.49 19.02 1.76
CA VAL A 13 -4.60 18.98 0.60
C VAL A 13 -3.66 20.17 0.65
N SER A 14 -2.38 19.92 0.64
CA SER A 14 -1.31 20.91 0.50
C SER A 14 -0.52 20.63 -0.77
N GLU A 15 0.04 21.69 -1.37
CA GLU A 15 0.87 21.57 -2.57
C GLU A 15 2.00 22.56 -2.55
N ASP A 16 3.11 22.18 -3.12
CA ASP A 16 4.25 23.03 -3.46
C ASP A 16 4.56 22.92 -4.98
N ASP A 17 5.69 23.45 -5.42
CA ASP A 17 6.07 23.46 -6.85
C ASP A 17 6.29 22.03 -7.42
N ARG A 18 6.56 21.04 -6.58
CA ARG A 18 6.96 19.69 -7.00
C ARG A 18 5.91 18.62 -6.71
N ARG A 19 5.11 18.80 -5.65
CA ARG A 19 4.26 17.71 -5.11
C ARG A 19 2.93 18.21 -4.58
N VAL A 20 1.99 17.28 -4.49
CA VAL A 20 0.71 17.44 -3.81
C VAL A 20 0.60 16.37 -2.72
N ILE A 21 0.15 16.75 -1.56
CA ILE A 21 0.04 15.88 -0.38
C ILE A 21 -1.39 15.90 0.12
N LEU A 22 -1.94 14.71 0.40
CA LEU A 22 -3.14 14.52 1.19
C LEU A 22 -2.75 14.10 2.61
N SER A 23 -3.30 14.79 3.59
CA SER A 23 -3.29 14.37 5.01
C SER A 23 -4.71 14.08 5.46
N THR A 24 -4.89 13.03 6.25
CA THR A 24 -6.17 12.64 6.84
C THR A 24 -6.04 12.56 8.36
N ASN A 25 -7.08 13.01 9.08
CA ASN A 25 -7.26 12.87 10.54
C ASN A 25 -6.06 13.30 11.41
N VAL A 26 -4.84 13.03 11.02
CA VAL A 26 -3.60 13.39 11.73
C VAL A 26 -2.96 14.59 11.03
N LEU A 27 -2.90 15.72 11.71
CA LEU A 27 -2.15 16.89 11.23
C LEU A 27 -0.69 16.51 10.97
N PHE A 28 -0.20 16.84 9.77
CA PHE A 28 1.15 16.55 9.28
C PHE A 28 1.45 15.08 8.94
N GLY A 29 0.49 14.15 9.06
CA GLY A 29 0.61 12.82 8.51
C GLY A 29 0.47 12.85 6.98
N VAL A 30 1.36 12.18 6.25
CA VAL A 30 1.23 12.01 4.79
C VAL A 30 0.43 10.74 4.52
N GLN A 31 -0.81 10.90 4.06
CA GLN A 31 -1.64 9.76 3.62
C GLN A 31 -1.38 9.42 2.16
N SER A 32 -1.22 10.44 1.33
CA SER A 32 -0.89 10.27 -0.08
C SER A 32 0.03 11.39 -0.57
N LEU A 33 0.93 11.03 -1.46
CA LEU A 33 1.88 11.94 -2.09
C LEU A 33 1.82 11.74 -3.61
N TYR A 34 1.69 12.82 -4.36
CA TYR A 34 1.79 12.82 -5.82
C TYR A 34 2.90 13.78 -6.26
N MET A 35 3.80 13.30 -7.10
CA MET A 35 4.80 14.13 -7.76
C MET A 35 4.22 14.73 -9.03
N LYS A 36 4.27 16.07 -9.19
CA LYS A 36 3.65 16.79 -10.32
C LYS A 36 4.21 16.40 -11.69
N ASP A 37 5.40 15.86 -11.75
CA ASP A 37 6.01 15.26 -12.95
C ASP A 37 5.58 13.79 -13.18
N GLY A 38 4.77 13.23 -12.27
CA GLY A 38 4.33 11.85 -12.26
C GLY A 38 5.44 10.84 -11.94
N GLY A 39 6.61 11.29 -11.46
CA GLY A 39 7.76 10.45 -11.14
C GLY A 39 7.62 9.64 -9.87
N LEU A 40 8.71 8.96 -9.51
CA LEU A 40 8.82 8.21 -8.26
C LEU A 40 8.69 9.14 -7.05
N THR A 41 8.04 8.67 -6.01
CA THR A 41 7.70 9.43 -4.81
C THR A 41 8.69 9.22 -3.66
N GLY A 42 9.45 8.13 -3.68
CA GLY A 42 10.22 7.63 -2.55
C GLY A 42 9.35 6.92 -1.50
N MET A 43 8.09 6.59 -1.83
CA MET A 43 7.14 5.95 -0.92
C MET A 43 6.76 4.53 -1.41
N TYR A 44 5.95 3.84 -0.66
CA TYR A 44 5.54 2.46 -0.93
C TYR A 44 4.91 2.24 -2.32
N TYR A 45 4.29 3.26 -2.94
CA TYR A 45 3.75 3.14 -4.31
C TYR A 45 4.82 2.73 -5.32
N ASP A 46 6.04 3.25 -5.15
CA ASP A 46 7.15 2.95 -6.05
C ASP A 46 7.53 1.46 -5.95
N TYR A 47 7.46 0.89 -4.75
CA TYR A 47 7.67 -0.53 -4.51
C TYR A 47 6.51 -1.36 -5.09
N ALA A 48 5.26 -0.96 -4.84
CA ALA A 48 4.08 -1.66 -5.33
C ALA A 48 4.05 -1.83 -6.86
N MET A 49 4.75 -0.96 -7.63
CA MET A 49 4.90 -1.11 -9.08
C MET A 49 5.66 -2.39 -9.50
N ALA A 50 6.25 -3.12 -8.57
CA ALA A 50 6.83 -4.42 -8.88
C ALA A 50 5.77 -5.48 -9.22
N ALA A 51 4.55 -5.38 -8.66
CA ALA A 51 3.52 -6.38 -8.85
C ALA A 51 3.16 -6.64 -10.33
N PRO A 52 2.93 -5.64 -11.20
CA PRO A 52 2.72 -5.87 -12.63
C PRO A 52 3.91 -6.55 -13.33
N LEU A 53 5.13 -6.26 -12.90
CA LEU A 53 6.33 -6.86 -13.49
C LEU A 53 6.64 -8.27 -12.94
N MET A 54 5.94 -8.73 -11.90
CA MET A 54 6.00 -10.09 -11.38
C MET A 54 5.08 -11.06 -12.14
N VAL A 55 4.15 -10.55 -12.96
CA VAL A 55 3.25 -11.37 -13.78
C VAL A 55 4.00 -11.83 -15.04
N PRO A 56 4.09 -13.16 -15.29
CA PRO A 56 4.82 -13.67 -16.45
C PRO A 56 4.04 -13.54 -17.76
N GLU A 57 4.74 -13.59 -18.87
CA GLU A 57 4.21 -13.77 -20.24
C GLU A 57 3.11 -12.79 -20.69
N LYS A 58 2.94 -11.66 -19.99
CA LYS A 58 1.94 -10.65 -20.29
C LYS A 58 2.53 -9.26 -20.30
N GLU A 59 2.30 -8.50 -21.36
CA GLU A 59 2.69 -7.10 -21.39
C GLU A 59 1.78 -6.28 -20.46
N THR A 60 2.36 -5.35 -19.71
CA THR A 60 1.63 -4.55 -18.71
C THR A 60 0.43 -3.80 -19.29
N LYS A 61 0.49 -3.36 -20.55
CA LYS A 61 -0.63 -2.70 -21.24
C LYS A 61 -1.87 -3.61 -21.45
N ASP A 62 -1.69 -4.93 -21.42
CA ASP A 62 -2.74 -5.93 -21.64
C ASP A 62 -3.28 -6.49 -20.30
N MET A 63 -2.76 -5.98 -19.16
CA MET A 63 -3.17 -6.42 -17.84
C MET A 63 -4.41 -5.69 -17.33
N ASN A 64 -5.17 -6.40 -16.50
CA ASN A 64 -6.25 -5.85 -15.70
C ASN A 64 -5.78 -5.72 -14.24
N MET A 65 -5.97 -4.55 -13.66
CA MET A 65 -5.60 -4.26 -12.27
C MET A 65 -6.79 -3.76 -11.47
N LEU A 66 -6.95 -4.29 -10.26
CA LEU A 66 -7.88 -3.78 -9.25
C LEU A 66 -7.11 -3.16 -8.09
N ILE A 67 -7.53 -1.98 -7.63
CA ILE A 67 -6.96 -1.29 -6.48
C ILE A 67 -8.05 -1.15 -5.41
N LEU A 68 -7.93 -1.90 -4.32
CA LEU A 68 -8.80 -1.81 -3.15
C LEU A 68 -8.22 -0.79 -2.16
N GLY A 69 -8.88 0.34 -2.02
CA GLY A 69 -8.35 1.52 -1.35
C GLY A 69 -7.60 2.43 -2.33
N MET A 70 -8.36 2.99 -3.31
CA MET A 70 -7.76 3.81 -4.38
C MET A 70 -7.05 5.06 -3.84
N GLY A 71 -7.50 5.62 -2.74
CA GLY A 71 -6.96 6.84 -2.17
C GLY A 71 -6.95 7.97 -3.21
N THR A 72 -5.82 8.69 -3.29
CA THR A 72 -5.65 9.75 -4.30
C THR A 72 -5.30 9.23 -5.70
N GLY A 73 -5.08 7.92 -5.85
CA GLY A 73 -4.75 7.30 -7.13
C GLY A 73 -3.30 7.49 -7.57
N THR A 74 -2.38 7.80 -6.65
CA THR A 74 -0.96 7.97 -6.99
C THR A 74 -0.38 6.71 -7.63
N TYR A 75 -0.69 5.52 -7.09
CA TYR A 75 -0.26 4.25 -7.67
C TYR A 75 -0.77 4.08 -9.11
N ALA A 76 -2.07 4.32 -9.34
CA ALA A 76 -2.66 4.24 -10.69
C ALA A 76 -2.03 5.24 -11.66
N THR A 77 -1.75 6.48 -11.19
CA THR A 77 -1.10 7.51 -12.00
C THR A 77 0.33 7.11 -12.40
N GLN A 78 1.08 6.52 -11.47
CA GLN A 78 2.42 5.98 -11.76
C GLN A 78 2.36 4.80 -12.73
N CYS A 79 1.46 3.83 -12.50
CA CYS A 79 1.27 2.72 -13.42
C CYS A 79 0.94 3.21 -14.84
N LYS A 80 0.07 4.21 -14.97
CA LYS A 80 -0.26 4.82 -16.28
C LYS A 80 0.95 5.45 -16.94
N LYS A 81 1.81 6.14 -16.18
CA LYS A 81 3.04 6.74 -16.71
C LYS A 81 4.05 5.71 -17.20
N TYR A 82 4.29 4.68 -16.41
CA TYR A 82 5.38 3.74 -16.65
C TYR A 82 4.98 2.54 -17.49
N PHE A 83 3.72 2.12 -17.44
CA PHE A 83 3.21 0.92 -18.10
C PHE A 83 2.22 1.21 -19.24
N GLY A 84 1.83 2.49 -19.43
CA GLY A 84 0.95 2.90 -20.52
C GLY A 84 -0.51 2.54 -20.27
N ASP A 85 -1.19 2.01 -21.30
CA ASP A 85 -2.65 1.84 -21.31
C ASP A 85 -3.16 0.57 -20.59
N MET A 86 -2.57 0.26 -19.43
CA MET A 86 -3.07 -0.78 -18.53
C MET A 86 -4.53 -0.50 -18.13
N GLN A 87 -5.34 -1.54 -18.09
CA GLN A 87 -6.73 -1.46 -17.61
C GLN A 87 -6.75 -1.43 -16.08
N MET A 88 -7.13 -0.29 -15.52
CA MET A 88 -7.15 -0.11 -14.07
C MET A 88 -8.52 0.33 -13.58
N GLU A 89 -8.97 -0.29 -12.50
CA GLU A 89 -10.12 0.19 -11.75
C GLU A 89 -9.82 0.18 -10.24
N GLY A 90 -10.47 1.07 -9.52
CA GLY A 90 -10.27 1.23 -8.10
C GLY A 90 -11.56 1.28 -7.33
N VAL A 91 -11.48 0.90 -6.07
CA VAL A 91 -12.56 1.01 -5.11
C VAL A 91 -12.10 1.93 -3.99
N GLU A 92 -12.90 2.96 -3.69
CA GLU A 92 -12.63 3.92 -2.62
C GLU A 92 -13.90 4.17 -1.83
N ILE A 93 -13.83 3.99 -0.52
CA ILE A 93 -15.01 4.16 0.33
C ILE A 93 -15.38 5.64 0.52
N ASP A 94 -14.39 6.52 0.49
CA ASP A 94 -14.57 7.95 0.66
C ASP A 94 -14.66 8.68 -0.69
N LYS A 95 -15.90 8.92 -1.13
CA LYS A 95 -16.15 9.67 -2.37
C LYS A 95 -15.42 11.02 -2.40
N LYS A 96 -15.21 11.64 -1.25
CA LYS A 96 -14.52 12.94 -1.18
C LYS A 96 -13.05 12.82 -1.57
N ILE A 97 -12.39 11.72 -1.19
CA ILE A 97 -11.02 11.43 -1.62
C ILE A 97 -10.97 11.25 -3.14
N THR A 98 -11.93 10.51 -3.73
CA THR A 98 -12.04 10.37 -5.20
C THR A 98 -12.23 11.71 -5.90
N ASP A 99 -13.07 12.62 -5.36
CA ASP A 99 -13.27 13.96 -5.92
C ASP A 99 -11.97 14.79 -5.84
N LEU A 100 -11.21 14.67 -4.75
CA LEU A 100 -9.92 15.34 -4.57
C LEU A 100 -8.83 14.77 -5.48
N SER A 101 -8.82 13.44 -5.70
CA SER A 101 -7.85 12.76 -6.55
C SER A 101 -7.86 13.30 -7.98
N ARG A 102 -9.05 13.47 -8.56
CA ARG A 102 -9.22 14.05 -9.89
C ARG A 102 -8.86 15.53 -9.95
N LYS A 103 -9.17 16.26 -8.87
CA LYS A 103 -8.94 17.71 -8.84
C LYS A 103 -7.50 18.11 -8.61
N TYR A 104 -6.76 17.36 -7.77
CA TYR A 104 -5.43 17.77 -7.28
C TYR A 104 -4.32 16.77 -7.60
N PHE A 105 -4.63 15.48 -7.78
CA PHE A 105 -3.64 14.42 -7.88
C PHE A 105 -3.53 13.83 -9.29
N SER A 106 -4.15 14.47 -10.27
CA SER A 106 -4.07 14.08 -11.69
C SER A 106 -4.48 12.62 -11.96
N LEU A 107 -5.41 12.07 -11.15
CA LEU A 107 -5.93 10.73 -11.43
C LEU A 107 -6.55 10.71 -12.84
N PRO A 108 -6.08 9.82 -13.76
CA PRO A 108 -6.55 9.80 -15.13
C PRO A 108 -8.06 9.52 -15.24
N ASP A 109 -8.73 10.19 -16.17
CA ASP A 109 -10.20 10.09 -16.34
C ASP A 109 -10.65 8.70 -16.78
N ASP A 110 -9.80 7.95 -17.45
CA ASP A 110 -10.05 6.57 -17.91
C ASP A 110 -9.91 5.52 -16.81
N VAL A 111 -9.34 5.86 -15.66
CA VAL A 111 -9.33 4.98 -14.48
C VAL A 111 -10.71 5.05 -13.80
N LYS A 112 -11.45 3.96 -13.88
CA LYS A 112 -12.76 3.84 -13.23
C LYS A 112 -12.57 3.74 -11.71
N VAL A 113 -13.28 4.58 -10.93
CA VAL A 113 -13.32 4.47 -9.46
C VAL A 113 -14.75 4.28 -8.99
N THR A 114 -14.98 3.20 -8.26
CA THR A 114 -16.27 2.89 -7.65
C THR A 114 -16.24 3.26 -6.17
N THR A 115 -17.20 4.10 -5.75
CA THR A 115 -17.35 4.42 -4.32
C THR A 115 -18.11 3.32 -3.62
N TYR A 116 -17.39 2.44 -2.94
CA TYR A 116 -17.96 1.29 -2.26
C TYR A 116 -16.99 0.71 -1.22
N ASP A 117 -17.47 -0.24 -0.39
CA ASP A 117 -16.61 -1.07 0.46
C ASP A 117 -15.81 -2.05 -0.41
N GLY A 118 -14.49 -2.15 -0.17
CA GLY A 118 -13.60 -2.94 -1.02
C GLY A 118 -13.90 -4.44 -1.01
N ARG A 119 -14.21 -5.01 0.16
CA ARG A 119 -14.58 -6.43 0.27
C ARG A 119 -15.93 -6.72 -0.38
N ALA A 120 -16.92 -5.87 -0.11
CA ALA A 120 -18.25 -6.04 -0.70
C ALA A 120 -18.23 -5.86 -2.23
N TYR A 121 -17.35 -4.99 -2.75
CA TYR A 121 -17.11 -4.86 -4.18
C TYR A 121 -16.57 -6.16 -4.76
N LEU A 122 -15.49 -6.69 -4.20
CA LEU A 122 -14.86 -7.92 -4.68
C LEU A 122 -15.83 -9.11 -4.60
N GLN A 123 -16.66 -9.19 -3.56
CA GLN A 123 -17.68 -10.24 -3.42
C GLN A 123 -18.77 -10.19 -4.52
N ALA A 124 -19.03 -9.02 -5.09
CA ALA A 124 -20.03 -8.81 -6.14
C ALA A 124 -19.45 -8.86 -7.56
N GLU A 125 -18.13 -8.97 -7.69
CA GLU A 125 -17.41 -8.95 -8.96
C GLU A 125 -17.08 -10.38 -9.40
N ASP A 126 -17.19 -10.66 -10.70
CA ASP A 126 -16.83 -11.95 -11.29
C ASP A 126 -15.52 -11.89 -12.13
N GLN A 127 -14.96 -10.68 -12.30
CA GLN A 127 -13.77 -10.46 -13.14
C GLN A 127 -12.51 -11.01 -12.48
N LYS A 128 -11.59 -11.51 -13.33
CA LYS A 128 -10.23 -11.88 -12.93
C LYS A 128 -9.27 -10.73 -13.21
N TYR A 129 -8.30 -10.56 -12.31
CA TYR A 129 -7.29 -9.53 -12.40
C TYR A 129 -5.89 -10.15 -12.43
N ASP A 130 -4.98 -9.52 -13.15
CA ASP A 130 -3.57 -9.89 -13.15
C ASP A 130 -2.86 -9.32 -11.92
N VAL A 131 -3.32 -8.17 -11.44
CA VAL A 131 -2.83 -7.55 -10.22
C VAL A 131 -3.99 -7.07 -9.36
N ILE A 132 -3.95 -7.39 -8.07
CA ILE A 132 -4.84 -6.80 -7.06
C ILE A 132 -3.98 -6.12 -6.01
N MET A 133 -4.12 -4.80 -5.88
CA MET A 133 -3.51 -4.04 -4.78
C MET A 133 -4.50 -3.89 -3.64
N VAL A 134 -4.05 -4.17 -2.42
CA VAL A 134 -4.81 -3.96 -1.18
C VAL A 134 -4.11 -2.88 -0.36
N ASP A 135 -4.68 -1.69 -0.36
CA ASP A 135 -4.18 -0.51 0.36
C ASP A 135 -5.32 0.25 1.06
N ALA A 136 -6.27 -0.51 1.61
CA ALA A 136 -7.45 0.03 2.28
C ALA A 136 -7.19 0.19 3.78
N TYR A 137 -6.73 1.37 4.18
CA TYR A 137 -6.51 1.69 5.59
C TYR A 137 -7.59 2.62 6.13
N GLN A 138 -8.02 2.33 7.34
CA GLN A 138 -8.78 3.27 8.17
C GLN A 138 -7.86 3.76 9.28
N ASP A 139 -7.46 5.03 9.21
CA ASP A 139 -6.44 5.64 10.05
C ASP A 139 -5.07 4.93 9.91
N ILE A 140 -4.77 3.97 10.78
CA ILE A 140 -3.46 3.32 10.85
C ILE A 140 -3.55 1.82 10.55
N THR A 141 -4.73 1.23 10.63
CA THR A 141 -4.91 -0.22 10.48
C THR A 141 -5.74 -0.59 9.25
N ILE A 142 -5.42 -1.74 8.67
CA ILE A 142 -6.30 -2.35 7.69
C ILE A 142 -7.60 -2.75 8.39
N PRO A 143 -8.79 -2.53 7.80
CA PRO A 143 -10.05 -2.95 8.41
C PRO A 143 -10.11 -4.46 8.63
N PHE A 144 -10.68 -4.90 9.77
CA PHE A 144 -10.69 -6.32 10.11
C PHE A 144 -11.31 -7.20 9.01
N GLN A 145 -12.34 -6.72 8.31
CA GLN A 145 -13.00 -7.44 7.22
C GLN A 145 -12.11 -7.61 5.97
N MET A 146 -10.96 -6.92 5.90
CA MET A 146 -9.98 -7.03 4.82
C MET A 146 -8.65 -7.64 5.30
N SER A 147 -8.64 -8.29 6.47
CA SER A 147 -7.45 -8.88 7.08
C SER A 147 -7.56 -10.38 7.36
N SER A 148 -8.69 -11.00 7.02
CA SER A 148 -8.99 -12.41 7.32
C SER A 148 -8.58 -13.36 6.19
N GLU A 149 -8.41 -14.63 6.54
CA GLU A 149 -8.17 -15.73 5.60
C GLU A 149 -9.26 -15.81 4.53
N GLU A 150 -10.51 -15.58 4.91
CA GLU A 150 -11.66 -15.56 4.00
C GLU A 150 -11.57 -14.42 2.98
N PHE A 151 -11.10 -13.25 3.40
CA PHE A 151 -10.87 -12.13 2.49
C PHE A 151 -9.73 -12.43 1.52
N PHE A 152 -8.59 -12.91 1.99
CA PHE A 152 -7.45 -13.22 1.10
C PHE A 152 -7.73 -14.42 0.18
N SER A 153 -8.56 -15.38 0.62
CA SER A 153 -9.07 -16.45 -0.26
C SER A 153 -9.91 -15.87 -1.40
N MET A 154 -10.80 -14.92 -1.08
CA MET A 154 -11.58 -14.20 -2.10
C MET A 154 -10.67 -13.42 -3.06
N VAL A 155 -9.62 -12.74 -2.57
CA VAL A 155 -8.64 -12.07 -3.44
C VAL A 155 -7.95 -13.07 -4.37
N LYS A 156 -7.49 -14.22 -3.85
CA LYS A 156 -6.87 -15.30 -4.65
C LYS A 156 -7.82 -15.82 -5.73
N GLU A 157 -9.11 -15.98 -5.40
CA GLU A 157 -10.14 -16.39 -6.37
C GLU A 157 -10.35 -15.38 -7.50
N HIS A 158 -10.08 -14.09 -7.29
CA HIS A 158 -10.19 -13.04 -8.30
C HIS A 158 -8.87 -12.75 -9.03
N LEU A 159 -7.79 -13.43 -8.70
CA LEU A 159 -6.55 -13.37 -9.48
C LEU A 159 -6.60 -14.35 -10.67
N THR A 160 -5.89 -14.01 -11.74
CA THR A 160 -5.51 -14.97 -12.79
C THR A 160 -4.52 -15.99 -12.21
N ASP A 161 -4.25 -17.10 -12.93
CA ASP A 161 -3.45 -18.21 -12.41
C ASP A 161 -2.06 -17.78 -11.91
N ASP A 162 -1.41 -16.84 -12.63
CA ASP A 162 -0.10 -16.26 -12.25
C ASP A 162 -0.23 -14.81 -11.75
N GLY A 163 -1.43 -14.40 -11.39
CA GLY A 163 -1.70 -13.06 -10.89
C GLY A 163 -1.01 -12.79 -9.54
N VAL A 164 -0.78 -11.52 -9.27
CA VAL A 164 -0.07 -11.06 -8.08
C VAL A 164 -0.95 -10.15 -7.23
N MET A 165 -1.09 -10.48 -5.95
CA MET A 165 -1.59 -9.55 -4.95
C MET A 165 -0.42 -8.77 -4.36
N VAL A 166 -0.56 -7.45 -4.21
CA VAL A 166 0.34 -6.61 -3.42
C VAL A 166 -0.43 -5.95 -2.28
N VAL A 167 0.13 -6.02 -1.07
CA VAL A 167 -0.46 -5.42 0.14
C VAL A 167 0.53 -4.46 0.75
N ASN A 168 0.14 -3.20 0.89
CA ASN A 168 0.88 -2.25 1.70
C ASN A 168 0.62 -2.54 3.19
N MET A 169 1.66 -2.85 3.94
CA MET A 169 1.60 -3.01 5.40
C MET A 169 2.21 -1.78 6.06
N ASN A 170 1.35 -0.88 6.51
CA ASN A 170 1.74 0.45 6.98
C ASN A 170 2.50 0.47 8.33
N MET A 171 2.52 -0.64 9.07
CA MET A 171 3.02 -0.61 10.45
C MET A 171 3.96 -1.76 10.75
N ARG A 172 5.25 -1.45 10.92
CA ARG A 172 6.19 -2.40 11.48
C ARG A 172 6.04 -2.43 13.00
N GLY A 173 5.29 -3.40 13.50
CA GLY A 173 5.30 -3.75 14.92
C GLY A 173 6.63 -4.42 15.29
N SER A 174 7.08 -4.23 16.51
CA SER A 174 8.21 -4.97 17.08
C SER A 174 7.72 -6.11 17.98
N GLY A 175 8.42 -7.24 17.94
CA GLY A 175 8.12 -8.41 18.74
C GLY A 175 7.23 -9.45 18.04
N GLU A 176 7.14 -10.59 18.66
CA GLU A 176 6.34 -11.73 18.20
C GLU A 176 4.84 -11.42 18.33
N GLY A 177 4.03 -11.85 17.35
CA GLY A 177 2.58 -11.63 17.35
C GLY A 177 2.18 -10.18 17.04
N ASN A 178 3.02 -9.40 16.33
CA ASN A 178 2.65 -8.07 15.88
C ASN A 178 1.69 -8.11 14.67
N ILE A 179 1.07 -6.98 14.34
CA ILE A 179 0.06 -6.90 13.26
C ILE A 179 0.59 -7.36 11.90
N ASN A 180 1.84 -7.03 11.55
CA ASN A 180 2.41 -7.45 10.27
C ASN A 180 2.65 -8.96 10.23
N GLN A 181 3.03 -9.58 11.35
CA GLN A 181 3.15 -11.02 11.44
C GLN A 181 1.79 -11.70 11.28
N TYR A 182 0.74 -11.22 11.98
CA TYR A 182 -0.61 -11.73 11.79
C TYR A 182 -1.10 -11.61 10.34
N LEU A 183 -0.90 -10.45 9.69
CA LEU A 183 -1.27 -10.27 8.28
C LEU A 183 -0.47 -11.20 7.36
N SER A 184 0.85 -11.28 7.54
CA SER A 184 1.70 -12.11 6.70
C SER A 184 1.39 -13.60 6.86
N ASP A 185 1.19 -14.10 8.09
CA ASP A 185 0.82 -15.49 8.36
C ASP A 185 -0.57 -15.82 7.77
N THR A 186 -1.53 -14.88 7.91
CA THR A 186 -2.87 -15.04 7.32
C THR A 186 -2.81 -15.12 5.80
N ILE A 187 -2.02 -14.27 5.14
CA ILE A 187 -1.82 -14.32 3.69
C ILE A 187 -1.13 -15.63 3.31
N ALA A 188 -0.14 -16.07 4.11
CA ALA A 188 0.62 -17.29 3.87
C ALA A 188 -0.21 -18.57 4.07
N SER A 189 -1.32 -18.52 4.78
CA SER A 189 -2.26 -19.65 4.84
C SER A 189 -3.04 -19.85 3.53
N VAL A 190 -3.10 -18.81 2.68
CA VAL A 190 -3.87 -18.80 1.44
C VAL A 190 -2.99 -18.92 0.20
N PHE A 191 -1.86 -18.22 0.17
CA PHE A 191 -0.98 -18.15 -1.00
C PHE A 191 0.26 -19.04 -0.81
N ASP A 192 0.71 -19.65 -1.91
CA ASP A 192 1.83 -20.58 -1.88
C ASP A 192 3.20 -19.89 -1.85
N HIS A 193 3.30 -18.70 -2.47
CA HIS A 193 4.55 -17.95 -2.58
C HIS A 193 4.35 -16.51 -2.14
N ILE A 194 5.15 -16.09 -1.18
CA ILE A 194 5.10 -14.76 -0.59
C ILE A 194 6.50 -14.20 -0.47
N VAL A 195 6.64 -12.96 -0.87
CA VAL A 195 7.84 -12.16 -0.62
C VAL A 195 7.49 -10.84 0.01
N THR A 196 8.37 -10.32 0.86
CA THR A 196 8.22 -9.03 1.51
C THR A 196 9.41 -8.14 1.24
N VAL A 197 9.17 -6.84 1.16
CA VAL A 197 10.20 -5.79 0.99
C VAL A 197 9.91 -4.65 1.95
N ASP A 198 10.91 -4.25 2.72
CA ASP A 198 10.81 -3.07 3.56
C ASP A 198 11.02 -1.80 2.72
N VAL A 199 10.13 -0.83 2.89
CA VAL A 199 10.25 0.47 2.23
C VAL A 199 11.32 1.31 2.95
N ASP A 200 12.32 1.76 2.21
CA ASP A 200 13.45 2.52 2.76
C ASP A 200 12.99 3.82 3.43
N GLY A 201 13.51 4.07 4.62
CA GLY A 201 13.19 5.29 5.38
C GLY A 201 11.75 5.40 5.88
N SER A 202 10.95 4.34 5.76
CA SER A 202 9.54 4.28 6.14
C SER A 202 9.26 3.14 7.12
N THR A 203 8.07 3.14 7.72
CA THR A 203 7.52 2.00 8.48
C THR A 203 6.71 1.04 7.60
N ASN A 204 6.54 1.35 6.31
CA ASN A 204 5.83 0.50 5.37
C ASN A 204 6.66 -0.72 4.97
N ARG A 205 5.94 -1.79 4.69
CA ARG A 205 6.45 -3.03 4.07
C ARG A 205 5.47 -3.44 3.00
N GLU A 206 5.96 -3.72 1.80
CA GLU A 206 5.17 -4.34 0.76
C GLU A 206 5.26 -5.86 0.87
N LEU A 207 4.11 -6.52 0.74
CA LEU A 207 3.99 -7.97 0.65
C LEU A 207 3.40 -8.33 -0.70
N TYR A 208 4.09 -9.19 -1.45
CA TYR A 208 3.60 -9.75 -2.71
C TYR A 208 3.26 -11.21 -2.51
N ALA A 209 2.11 -11.62 -3.02
CA ALA A 209 1.63 -13.00 -2.92
C ALA A 209 1.11 -13.49 -4.28
N SER A 210 1.50 -14.70 -4.66
CA SER A 210 1.14 -15.32 -5.95
C SER A 210 1.16 -16.84 -5.85
N SER A 211 0.57 -17.51 -6.85
CA SER A 211 0.81 -18.94 -7.10
C SER A 211 2.08 -19.19 -7.92
N ASN A 212 2.69 -18.14 -8.48
CA ASN A 212 3.92 -18.22 -9.26
C ASN A 212 5.16 -18.19 -8.36
N ALA A 213 5.91 -19.29 -8.31
CA ALA A 213 7.14 -19.41 -7.54
C ALA A 213 8.29 -18.52 -8.06
N ASP A 214 8.27 -18.18 -9.34
CA ASP A 214 9.34 -17.44 -10.02
C ASP A 214 9.07 -15.93 -10.08
N MET A 215 8.11 -15.39 -9.30
CA MET A 215 7.66 -14.00 -9.41
C MET A 215 8.80 -12.97 -9.26
N VAL A 216 9.79 -13.19 -8.38
CA VAL A 216 10.94 -12.27 -8.22
C VAL A 216 11.87 -12.35 -9.42
N LYS A 217 12.13 -13.55 -9.96
CA LYS A 217 12.92 -13.71 -11.17
C LYS A 217 12.25 -13.10 -12.39
N THR A 218 10.91 -13.19 -12.45
CA THR A 218 10.10 -12.55 -13.48
C THR A 218 10.23 -11.03 -13.37
N LEU A 219 10.18 -10.47 -12.16
CA LEU A 219 10.43 -9.05 -11.89
C LEU A 219 11.81 -8.61 -12.42
N GLU A 220 12.88 -9.34 -12.10
CA GLU A 220 14.24 -9.03 -12.57
C GLU A 220 14.33 -8.99 -14.10
N ASN A 221 13.73 -9.97 -14.77
CA ASN A 221 13.71 -10.04 -16.24
C ASN A 221 12.95 -8.85 -16.84
N ASN A 222 11.72 -8.62 -16.39
CA ASN A 222 10.85 -7.57 -16.91
C ASN A 222 11.38 -6.16 -16.59
N ALA A 223 12.01 -5.97 -15.42
CA ALA A 223 12.65 -4.72 -15.04
C ALA A 223 13.79 -4.34 -16.02
N ASN A 224 14.57 -5.32 -16.47
CA ASN A 224 15.64 -5.08 -17.46
C ASN A 224 15.11 -4.73 -18.85
N GLU A 225 13.86 -5.03 -19.16
CA GLU A 225 13.23 -4.74 -20.45
C GLU A 225 12.49 -3.39 -20.47
N THR A 226 12.28 -2.76 -19.30
CA THR A 226 11.60 -1.46 -19.24
C THR A 226 12.43 -0.35 -19.89
N GLY A 227 11.74 0.55 -20.61
CA GLY A 227 12.34 1.73 -21.24
C GLY A 227 12.68 2.88 -20.27
N HIS A 228 12.30 2.78 -19.00
CA HIS A 228 12.45 3.80 -17.96
C HIS A 228 13.56 3.41 -16.98
N SER A 229 14.68 4.13 -17.00
CA SER A 229 15.86 3.81 -16.18
C SER A 229 15.59 3.94 -14.68
N ASP A 230 14.81 4.93 -14.27
CA ASP A 230 14.43 5.17 -12.88
C ASP A 230 13.54 4.03 -12.35
N LEU A 231 12.55 3.60 -13.13
CA LEU A 231 11.73 2.45 -12.80
C LEU A 231 12.57 1.17 -12.73
N ARG A 232 13.44 0.93 -13.73
CA ARG A 232 14.30 -0.25 -13.73
C ARG A 232 15.13 -0.33 -12.46
N ASP A 233 15.82 0.76 -12.11
CA ASP A 233 16.70 0.80 -10.96
C ASP A 233 15.91 0.55 -9.66
N MET A 234 14.68 1.10 -9.56
CA MET A 234 13.77 0.84 -8.44
C MET A 234 13.32 -0.62 -8.39
N MET A 235 12.94 -1.22 -9.52
CA MET A 235 12.45 -2.61 -9.57
C MET A 235 13.56 -3.62 -9.27
N LEU A 236 14.79 -3.37 -9.71
CA LEU A 236 15.93 -4.18 -9.35
C LEU A 236 16.27 -4.05 -7.85
N HIS A 237 16.12 -2.85 -7.28
CA HIS A 237 16.24 -2.65 -5.83
C HIS A 237 15.20 -3.48 -5.06
N VAL A 238 13.94 -3.48 -5.51
CA VAL A 238 12.88 -4.32 -4.91
C VAL A 238 13.24 -5.79 -4.99
N ALA A 239 13.72 -6.28 -6.14
CA ALA A 239 14.13 -7.68 -6.31
C ALA A 239 15.28 -8.04 -5.36
N ASP A 240 16.33 -7.20 -5.30
CA ASP A 240 17.53 -7.42 -4.49
C ASP A 240 17.26 -7.40 -2.97
N THR A 241 16.28 -6.60 -2.53
CA THR A 241 15.94 -6.45 -1.10
C THR A 241 14.76 -7.31 -0.67
N SER A 242 14.15 -8.04 -1.61
CA SER A 242 13.04 -8.95 -1.31
C SER A 242 13.48 -10.14 -0.48
N SER A 243 12.60 -10.59 0.40
CA SER A 243 12.82 -11.77 1.25
C SER A 243 11.60 -12.68 1.17
N VAL A 244 11.85 -13.99 1.00
CA VAL A 244 10.80 -15.00 1.08
C VAL A 244 10.22 -15.00 2.51
N TYR A 245 8.92 -14.98 2.63
CA TYR A 245 8.25 -15.09 3.91
C TYR A 245 7.89 -16.55 4.20
N GLU A 246 8.29 -17.02 5.37
CA GLU A 246 7.92 -18.35 5.86
C GLU A 246 6.65 -18.24 6.72
N ALA A 247 5.64 -19.06 6.41
CA ALA A 247 4.36 -19.07 7.11
C ALA A 247 4.51 -19.42 8.59
N GLY A 248 3.82 -18.68 9.44
CA GLY A 248 3.68 -18.96 10.86
C GLY A 248 2.25 -19.34 11.23
N ASP A 249 1.92 -19.24 12.52
CA ASP A 249 0.66 -19.73 13.09
C ASP A 249 -0.34 -18.61 13.46
N TYR A 250 0.01 -17.34 13.23
CA TYR A 250 -0.84 -16.19 13.59
C TYR A 250 -1.88 -15.89 12.50
N ILE A 251 -2.95 -16.67 12.45
CA ILE A 251 -3.97 -16.57 11.42
C ILE A 251 -5.20 -15.81 11.94
N MET A 252 -5.66 -14.85 11.14
CA MET A 252 -6.91 -14.12 11.36
C MET A 252 -8.02 -14.70 10.48
N THR A 253 -9.20 -14.82 11.08
CA THR A 253 -10.43 -15.23 10.39
C THR A 253 -11.51 -14.18 10.61
N ASP A 254 -12.61 -14.24 9.86
CA ASP A 254 -13.75 -13.33 10.04
C ASP A 254 -14.31 -13.34 11.49
N ASP A 255 -14.20 -14.48 12.17
CA ASP A 255 -14.62 -14.61 13.56
C ASP A 255 -13.57 -14.16 14.58
N LYS A 256 -12.30 -14.03 14.15
CA LYS A 256 -11.17 -13.71 15.02
C LYS A 256 -10.09 -12.92 14.29
N ALA A 257 -10.27 -11.62 14.21
CA ALA A 257 -9.27 -10.69 13.65
C ALA A 257 -9.03 -9.53 14.64
N PRO A 258 -8.04 -9.64 15.55
CA PRO A 258 -7.80 -8.63 16.59
C PRO A 258 -7.04 -7.40 16.08
N VAL A 259 -7.38 -6.90 14.91
CA VAL A 259 -6.65 -5.85 14.17
C VAL A 259 -6.57 -4.56 14.96
N GLU A 260 -7.68 -4.11 15.56
CA GLU A 260 -7.73 -2.87 16.33
C GLU A 260 -6.84 -2.97 17.59
N LEU A 261 -6.86 -4.12 18.27
CA LEU A 261 -6.02 -4.35 19.45
C LEU A 261 -4.53 -4.34 19.08
N LEU A 262 -4.16 -5.01 17.99
CA LEU A 262 -2.79 -5.05 17.49
C LEU A 262 -2.34 -3.67 16.99
N GLY A 263 -3.21 -2.93 16.31
CA GLY A 263 -2.95 -1.55 15.90
C GLY A 263 -2.73 -0.61 17.09
N MET A 264 -3.53 -0.73 18.15
CA MET A 264 -3.32 0.04 19.38
C MET A 264 -1.96 -0.23 20.01
N GLN A 265 -1.49 -1.49 20.01
CA GLN A 265 -0.17 -1.84 20.53
C GLN A 265 0.96 -1.13 19.77
N VAL A 266 0.85 -1.01 18.44
CA VAL A 266 1.83 -0.29 17.63
C VAL A 266 1.77 1.21 17.91
N ILE A 267 0.58 1.80 18.05
CA ILE A 267 0.42 3.20 18.43
C ILE A 267 1.10 3.47 19.79
N ASP A 268 0.88 2.60 20.78
CA ASP A 268 1.51 2.72 22.09
C ASP A 268 3.04 2.66 21.98
N GLN A 269 3.60 1.77 21.18
CA GLN A 269 5.03 1.68 20.92
C GLN A 269 5.59 2.96 20.26
N LEU A 270 4.88 3.50 19.26
CA LEU A 270 5.26 4.75 18.61
C LEU A 270 5.23 5.95 19.58
N ILE A 271 4.20 6.04 20.42
CA ILE A 271 4.09 7.09 21.45
C ILE A 271 5.24 6.95 22.45
N GLN A 272 5.49 5.75 22.96
CA GLN A 272 6.59 5.50 23.90
C GLN A 272 7.95 5.85 23.28
N GLY A 273 8.17 5.49 22.02
CA GLY A 273 9.39 5.86 21.28
C GLY A 273 9.56 7.37 21.15
N LYS A 274 8.51 8.10 20.78
CA LYS A 274 8.54 9.56 20.70
C LYS A 274 8.74 10.24 22.06
N VAL A 275 8.06 9.74 23.07
CA VAL A 275 8.24 10.27 24.47
C VAL A 275 9.68 10.04 24.92
N ALA A 276 10.25 8.86 24.68
CA ALA A 276 11.64 8.57 25.02
C ALA A 276 12.62 9.49 24.26
N TYR A 277 12.39 9.72 22.98
CA TYR A 277 13.17 10.62 22.14
C TYR A 277 13.15 12.07 22.67
N TYR A 278 11.97 12.62 22.92
CA TYR A 278 11.86 13.99 23.45
C TYR A 278 12.41 14.11 24.86
N LYS A 279 12.30 13.08 25.69
CA LYS A 279 12.91 13.03 27.00
C LYS A 279 14.43 13.07 26.93
N ASP A 280 15.04 12.33 26.01
CA ASP A 280 16.48 12.32 25.77
C ASP A 280 16.98 13.71 25.31
N ILE A 281 16.26 14.36 24.40
CA ILE A 281 16.57 15.75 23.98
C ILE A 281 16.46 16.70 25.17
N PHE A 282 15.40 16.59 25.96
CA PHE A 282 15.24 17.46 27.13
C PHE A 282 16.35 17.27 28.19
N GLU A 283 16.76 16.02 28.40
CA GLU A 283 17.85 15.69 29.32
C GLU A 283 19.22 16.22 28.84
N LYS A 284 19.44 16.25 27.50
CA LYS A 284 20.69 16.73 26.90
C LYS A 284 20.75 18.24 26.71
N ASP A 285 19.70 18.82 26.13
CA ASP A 285 19.69 20.18 25.58
C ASP A 285 18.64 21.09 26.24
N GLY A 286 17.91 20.57 27.22
CA GLY A 286 16.87 21.31 27.93
C GLY A 286 15.68 21.70 27.06
N ILE A 287 14.92 22.72 27.49
CA ILE A 287 13.72 23.19 26.80
C ILE A 287 14.03 23.77 25.40
N ASN A 288 15.23 24.32 25.23
CA ASN A 288 15.64 24.89 23.94
C ASN A 288 15.81 23.78 22.88
N GLY A 289 16.41 22.65 23.25
CA GLY A 289 16.52 21.49 22.34
C GLY A 289 15.15 20.93 21.94
N LEU A 290 14.17 20.90 22.85
CA LEU A 290 12.79 20.52 22.50
C LEU A 290 12.16 21.49 21.52
N LEU A 291 12.31 22.79 21.68
CA LEU A 291 11.73 23.79 20.77
C LEU A 291 12.36 23.76 19.38
N GLU A 292 13.62 23.36 19.25
CA GLU A 292 14.31 23.19 17.96
C GLU A 292 13.94 21.85 17.27
N SER A 293 13.42 20.88 18.02
CA SER A 293 13.06 19.54 17.52
C SER A 293 11.58 19.40 17.16
N LEU A 294 10.75 20.39 17.45
CA LEU A 294 9.34 20.51 17.08
C LEU A 294 9.19 21.25 15.74
#